data_20496e19dbf68849a79c7c4d855218cb
#
_entry.id   20496e19dbf68849a79c7c4d855218cb
#
_cell.length_a   1.000
_cell.length_b   1.000
_cell.length_c   1.000
_cell.angle_alpha   90.00
_cell.angle_beta   90.00
_cell.angle_gamma   90.00
#
_symmetry.space_group_name_H-M   'P 1'
#
loop_
_entity.id
_entity.type
_entity.pdbx_description
1 polymer ?
#
loop_
_entity_poly.entity_id
_entity_poly.type
_entity_poly.pdbx_seq_one_letter_code
_entity_poly.pdbx_strand_id
1 'polypeptide(L)'
;EMSASLVGSEMCIRDRLRESNRLVGMTLGEMAKHIRPGISTLELDRIAEEFIRDHGAEPGFLGYGGFPNTLCISVNDVVVHGIPSEKCVLQEGDIVSIDCGTLKNGFYGDSAYTFEVGEVDEEIRKLLRVTKESLYKGIGKAVAGMRIGDIGHAVQSHCEAEGYSVVREMVGHGVGHDLHEEPQVPNYGRQGQGVKLKEGMVIAIEPMINLGKRHIYQEADGWTIRTRDKKPAAHFEHTVAVGKNGADILSTFEYVEQVLHKS
;
A
#
# COMPACT_ATOMS: atom_id res chain seq x y z
N GLU A 1 -17.92 32.67 1.48
CA GLU A 1 -17.87 32.37 0.04
C GLU A 1 -16.46 31.85 -0.30
N MET A 2 -16.30 30.50 -0.32
CA MET A 2 -15.15 29.91 -1.01
C MET A 2 -15.36 30.22 -2.50
N SER A 3 -14.42 30.91 -3.12
CA SER A 3 -14.55 31.29 -4.51
C SER A 3 -14.60 30.06 -5.42
N ALA A 4 -15.39 30.10 -6.48
CA ALA A 4 -15.49 29.05 -7.50
C ALA A 4 -14.13 28.63 -8.09
N SER A 5 -13.12 29.50 -8.00
CA SER A 5 -11.73 29.27 -8.38
C SER A 5 -11.00 28.31 -7.49
N LEU A 6 -11.24 28.28 -6.16
CA LEU A 6 -10.64 27.34 -5.21
C LEU A 6 -11.22 25.94 -5.37
N VAL A 7 -12.54 25.82 -5.55
CA VAL A 7 -13.21 24.52 -5.78
C VAL A 7 -12.72 23.90 -7.10
N GLY A 8 -12.51 24.68 -8.15
CA GLY A 8 -11.97 24.21 -9.42
C GLY A 8 -10.52 23.72 -9.33
N SER A 9 -9.68 24.40 -8.51
CA SER A 9 -8.28 23.97 -8.30
C SER A 9 -8.17 22.69 -7.47
N GLU A 10 -8.99 22.53 -6.44
CA GLU A 10 -9.03 21.29 -5.63
C GLU A 10 -9.53 20.08 -6.43
N MET A 11 -10.53 20.23 -7.27
CA MET A 11 -10.96 19.20 -8.21
C MET A 11 -9.83 18.82 -9.18
N CYS A 12 -9.12 19.80 -9.73
CA CYS A 12 -8.00 19.55 -10.64
C CYS A 12 -6.85 18.80 -9.97
N ILE A 13 -6.53 19.09 -8.71
CA ILE A 13 -5.51 18.39 -7.92
C ILE A 13 -5.94 16.94 -7.68
N ARG A 14 -7.16 16.71 -7.24
CA ARG A 14 -7.70 15.37 -7.00
C ARG A 14 -7.71 14.51 -8.27
N ASP A 15 -8.03 15.10 -9.41
CA ASP A 15 -8.02 14.39 -10.69
C ASP A 15 -6.60 13.96 -11.09
N ARG A 16 -5.59 14.81 -10.85
CA ARG A 16 -4.17 14.46 -11.08
C ARG A 16 -3.68 13.37 -10.14
N LEU A 17 -4.04 13.45 -8.86
CA LEU A 17 -3.77 12.37 -7.90
C LEU A 17 -4.42 11.06 -8.34
N ARG A 18 -5.66 11.10 -8.81
CA ARG A 18 -6.36 9.92 -9.34
C ARG A 18 -5.66 9.36 -10.58
N GLU A 19 -5.16 10.20 -11.47
CA GLU A 19 -4.43 9.78 -12.66
C GLU A 19 -3.14 9.01 -12.28
N SER A 20 -2.37 9.54 -11.32
CA SER A 20 -1.17 8.88 -10.81
C SER A 20 -1.53 7.55 -10.11
N ASN A 21 -2.51 7.57 -9.21
CA ASN A 21 -2.97 6.38 -8.50
C ASN A 21 -3.57 5.31 -9.43
N ARG A 22 -4.24 5.72 -10.51
CA ARG A 22 -4.72 4.79 -11.52
C ARG A 22 -3.56 4.07 -12.21
N LEU A 23 -2.47 4.79 -12.51
CA LEU A 23 -1.27 4.17 -13.09
C LEU A 23 -0.62 3.19 -12.11
N VAL A 24 -0.59 3.48 -10.79
CA VAL A 24 -0.18 2.50 -9.78
C VAL A 24 -1.02 1.23 -9.88
N GLY A 25 -2.35 1.36 -9.92
CA GLY A 25 -3.26 0.21 -10.07
C GLY A 25 -3.01 -0.58 -11.36
N MET A 26 -2.76 0.11 -12.48
CA MET A 26 -2.39 -0.53 -13.76
C MET A 26 -1.07 -1.28 -13.66
N THR A 27 -0.06 -0.70 -13.00
CA THR A 27 1.24 -1.33 -12.76
C THR A 27 1.11 -2.58 -11.90
N LEU A 28 0.35 -2.52 -10.80
CA LEU A 28 0.06 -3.70 -9.98
C LEU A 28 -0.69 -4.79 -10.77
N GLY A 29 -1.62 -4.39 -11.66
CA GLY A 29 -2.28 -5.29 -12.59
C GLY A 29 -1.34 -5.93 -13.61
N GLU A 30 -0.31 -5.18 -14.07
CA GLU A 30 0.75 -5.75 -14.92
C GLU A 30 1.58 -6.76 -14.13
N MET A 31 1.97 -6.44 -12.88
CA MET A 31 2.69 -7.37 -12.00
C MET A 31 1.91 -8.67 -11.80
N ALA A 32 0.59 -8.61 -11.60
CA ALA A 32 -0.27 -9.78 -11.45
C ALA A 32 -0.14 -10.80 -12.60
N LYS A 33 0.15 -10.35 -13.83
CA LYS A 33 0.35 -11.22 -15.00
C LYS A 33 1.69 -11.96 -14.98
N HIS A 34 2.68 -11.43 -14.26
CA HIS A 34 4.05 -11.94 -14.26
C HIS A 34 4.40 -12.73 -13.00
N ILE A 35 3.63 -12.60 -11.92
CA ILE A 35 3.84 -13.33 -10.67
C ILE A 35 3.65 -14.82 -10.91
N ARG A 36 4.73 -15.59 -10.76
CA ARG A 36 4.77 -17.05 -10.86
C ARG A 36 6.02 -17.59 -10.19
N PRO A 37 6.04 -18.86 -9.82
CA PRO A 37 7.28 -19.51 -9.39
C PRO A 37 8.37 -19.38 -10.47
N GLY A 38 9.60 -19.12 -10.03
CA GLY A 38 10.78 -19.02 -10.90
C GLY A 38 11.08 -17.60 -11.42
N ILE A 39 10.21 -16.61 -11.19
CA ILE A 39 10.56 -15.22 -11.54
C ILE A 39 11.35 -14.57 -10.40
N SER A 40 12.38 -13.78 -10.74
CA SER A 40 13.09 -12.99 -9.75
C SER A 40 12.38 -11.68 -9.43
N THR A 41 12.54 -11.18 -8.20
CA THR A 41 11.97 -9.89 -7.82
C THR A 41 12.58 -8.73 -8.60
N LEU A 42 13.84 -8.83 -9.04
CA LEU A 42 14.47 -7.83 -9.90
C LEU A 42 13.86 -7.81 -11.32
N GLU A 43 13.44 -8.95 -11.85
CA GLU A 43 12.76 -8.99 -13.15
C GLU A 43 11.39 -8.30 -13.08
N LEU A 44 10.63 -8.52 -12.00
CA LEU A 44 9.37 -7.80 -11.74
C LEU A 44 9.60 -6.28 -11.66
N ASP A 45 10.64 -5.85 -10.97
CA ASP A 45 11.01 -4.45 -10.84
C ASP A 45 11.29 -3.78 -12.19
N ARG A 46 12.06 -4.47 -13.06
CA ARG A 46 12.37 -3.97 -14.43
C ARG A 46 11.12 -3.83 -15.29
N ILE A 47 10.22 -4.82 -15.22
CA ILE A 47 8.94 -4.77 -15.97
C ILE A 47 8.10 -3.59 -15.47
N ALA A 48 8.05 -3.34 -14.17
CA ALA A 48 7.32 -2.22 -13.61
C ALA A 48 7.91 -0.87 -14.00
N GLU A 49 9.25 -0.74 -14.00
CA GLU A 49 9.91 0.49 -14.41
C GLU A 49 9.62 0.83 -15.87
N GLU A 50 9.75 -0.14 -16.77
CA GLU A 50 9.43 0.02 -18.20
C GLU A 50 7.95 0.43 -18.36
N PHE A 51 7.03 -0.29 -17.70
CA PHE A 51 5.61 -0.01 -17.78
C PHE A 51 5.25 1.41 -17.31
N ILE A 52 5.79 1.86 -16.17
CA ILE A 52 5.53 3.21 -15.64
C ILE A 52 6.04 4.28 -16.61
N ARG A 53 7.27 4.12 -17.15
CA ARG A 53 7.87 5.07 -18.09
C ARG A 53 7.14 5.12 -19.42
N ASP A 54 6.68 3.99 -19.94
CA ASP A 54 5.90 3.90 -21.17
C ASP A 54 4.54 4.62 -21.05
N HIS A 55 4.03 4.77 -19.83
CA HIS A 55 2.81 5.51 -19.53
C HIS A 55 3.06 7.00 -19.19
N GLY A 56 4.28 7.49 -19.46
CA GLY A 56 4.64 8.91 -19.29
C GLY A 56 4.65 9.37 -17.84
N ALA A 57 5.14 8.51 -16.94
CA ALA A 57 5.35 8.82 -15.52
C ALA A 57 6.76 8.40 -15.08
N GLU A 58 7.13 8.78 -13.86
CA GLU A 58 8.36 8.39 -13.23
C GLU A 58 8.09 7.39 -12.09
N PRO A 59 8.97 6.37 -11.87
CA PRO A 59 8.91 5.55 -10.66
C PRO A 59 9.04 6.41 -9.41
N GLY A 60 8.05 6.33 -8.51
CA GLY A 60 7.98 7.20 -7.35
C GLY A 60 8.99 6.87 -6.26
N PHE A 61 9.41 5.60 -6.16
CA PHE A 61 10.35 5.15 -5.12
C PHE A 61 11.81 5.19 -5.55
N LEU A 62 12.09 5.10 -6.86
CA LEU A 62 13.47 5.07 -7.38
C LEU A 62 14.22 6.36 -7.01
N GLY A 63 15.24 6.21 -6.15
CA GLY A 63 16.05 7.33 -5.64
C GLY A 63 15.43 8.09 -4.46
N TYR A 64 14.18 7.81 -4.09
CA TYR A 64 13.53 8.45 -2.94
C TYR A 64 14.24 8.03 -1.64
N GLY A 65 14.79 9.02 -0.92
CA GLY A 65 15.61 8.75 0.28
C GLY A 65 16.82 7.84 0.02
N GLY A 66 17.19 7.60 -1.24
CA GLY A 66 18.25 6.68 -1.65
C GLY A 66 17.80 5.25 -1.90
N PHE A 67 16.48 4.98 -1.95
CA PHE A 67 15.97 3.66 -2.30
C PHE A 67 16.38 3.28 -3.74
N PRO A 68 16.93 2.07 -3.98
CA PRO A 68 17.63 1.78 -5.23
C PRO A 68 16.75 1.32 -6.39
N ASN A 69 15.47 1.02 -6.16
CA ASN A 69 14.59 0.34 -7.10
C ASN A 69 13.26 1.06 -7.34
N THR A 70 12.51 0.58 -8.32
CA THR A 70 11.19 1.10 -8.72
C THR A 70 10.08 0.66 -7.77
N LEU A 71 10.12 -0.60 -7.34
CA LEU A 71 9.15 -1.23 -6.45
C LEU A 71 9.77 -1.61 -5.12
N CYS A 72 8.98 -1.61 -4.05
CA CYS A 72 9.27 -2.42 -2.88
C CYS A 72 8.65 -3.79 -3.07
N ILE A 73 9.46 -4.86 -3.08
CA ILE A 73 9.00 -6.24 -3.26
C ILE A 73 9.35 -7.06 -2.03
N SER A 74 8.34 -7.40 -1.26
CA SER A 74 8.46 -7.98 0.07
C SER A 74 7.89 -9.40 0.09
N VAL A 75 8.77 -10.40 0.22
CA VAL A 75 8.41 -11.83 0.15
C VAL A 75 8.29 -12.42 1.55
N ASN A 76 7.22 -13.12 1.84
CA ASN A 76 6.93 -13.88 3.06
C ASN A 76 7.10 -13.08 4.36
N ASP A 77 8.22 -13.24 5.06
CA ASP A 77 8.52 -12.58 6.34
C ASP A 77 9.07 -11.14 6.19
N VAL A 78 9.29 -10.68 4.96
CA VAL A 78 9.53 -9.26 4.68
C VAL A 78 8.20 -8.53 4.76
N VAL A 79 8.14 -7.54 5.65
CA VAL A 79 6.92 -6.76 5.91
C VAL A 79 6.75 -5.70 4.82
N VAL A 80 7.76 -4.85 4.65
CA VAL A 80 7.81 -3.74 3.68
C VAL A 80 9.25 -3.43 3.28
N HIS A 81 9.42 -2.59 2.27
CA HIS A 81 10.68 -2.05 1.78
C HIS A 81 11.69 -3.12 1.31
N GLY A 82 11.20 -4.30 0.90
CA GLY A 82 12.07 -5.32 0.32
C GLY A 82 12.72 -4.82 -0.96
N ILE A 83 14.06 -4.90 -1.03
CA ILE A 83 14.83 -4.49 -2.21
C ILE A 83 14.79 -5.61 -3.26
N PRO A 84 14.31 -5.36 -4.48
CA PRO A 84 14.35 -6.31 -5.59
C PRO A 84 15.75 -6.87 -5.87
N SER A 85 15.85 -8.18 -6.11
CA SER A 85 17.10 -8.87 -6.30
C SER A 85 16.98 -10.04 -7.29
N GLU A 86 18.02 -10.28 -8.09
CA GLU A 86 18.13 -11.48 -8.94
C GLU A 86 18.18 -12.78 -8.11
N LYS A 87 18.65 -12.68 -6.86
CA LYS A 87 18.78 -13.83 -5.95
C LYS A 87 17.47 -14.17 -5.24
N CYS A 88 16.53 -13.23 -5.19
CA CYS A 88 15.20 -13.45 -4.62
C CYS A 88 14.27 -13.93 -5.73
N VAL A 89 14.12 -15.24 -5.84
CA VAL A 89 13.30 -15.93 -6.85
C VAL A 89 12.07 -16.49 -6.18
N LEU A 90 10.89 -16.11 -6.66
CA LEU A 90 9.60 -16.55 -6.10
C LEU A 90 9.43 -18.05 -6.24
N GLN A 91 8.90 -18.68 -5.20
CA GLN A 91 8.65 -20.12 -5.12
C GLN A 91 7.15 -20.39 -5.00
N GLU A 92 6.74 -21.62 -5.34
CA GLU A 92 5.39 -22.09 -5.06
C GLU A 92 5.09 -22.01 -3.56
N GLY A 93 3.94 -21.42 -3.21
CA GLY A 93 3.53 -21.23 -1.83
C GLY A 93 4.01 -19.94 -1.17
N ASP A 94 4.83 -19.11 -1.85
CA ASP A 94 5.20 -17.79 -1.36
C ASP A 94 4.00 -16.82 -1.41
N ILE A 95 4.07 -15.79 -0.58
CA ILE A 95 3.31 -14.56 -0.79
C ILE A 95 4.28 -13.40 -1.06
N VAL A 96 3.86 -12.48 -1.91
CA VAL A 96 4.68 -11.32 -2.25
C VAL A 96 3.85 -10.05 -2.19
N SER A 97 4.23 -9.13 -1.31
CA SER A 97 3.69 -7.79 -1.27
C SER A 97 4.47 -6.91 -2.25
N ILE A 98 3.76 -6.34 -3.20
CA ILE A 98 4.32 -5.36 -4.14
C ILE A 98 3.72 -4.01 -3.80
N ASP A 99 4.60 -3.08 -3.47
CA ASP A 99 4.28 -1.70 -3.19
C ASP A 99 4.87 -0.84 -4.32
N CYS A 100 4.04 0.03 -4.88
CA CYS A 100 4.32 0.78 -6.09
C CYS A 100 3.92 2.25 -5.93
N GLY A 101 4.91 3.13 -6.08
CA GLY A 101 4.70 4.56 -6.22
C GLY A 101 4.93 5.05 -7.65
N THR A 102 4.12 6.00 -8.10
CA THR A 102 4.33 6.71 -9.37
C THR A 102 4.30 8.22 -9.18
N LEU A 103 5.10 8.94 -9.94
CA LEU A 103 5.06 10.40 -10.03
C LEU A 103 4.57 10.81 -11.42
N LYS A 104 3.39 11.39 -11.50
CA LYS A 104 2.80 11.85 -12.76
C LYS A 104 2.18 13.24 -12.59
N ASN A 105 2.48 14.14 -13.52
CA ASN A 105 1.97 15.52 -13.51
C ASN A 105 2.20 16.27 -12.19
N GLY A 106 3.32 15.96 -11.48
CA GLY A 106 3.73 16.60 -10.23
C GLY A 106 3.01 16.07 -8.97
N PHE A 107 2.34 14.93 -9.06
CA PHE A 107 1.66 14.27 -7.93
C PHE A 107 2.04 12.81 -7.83
N TYR A 108 2.22 12.35 -6.58
CA TYR A 108 2.46 10.95 -6.29
C TYR A 108 1.15 10.16 -6.25
N GLY A 109 1.22 8.93 -6.73
CA GLY A 109 0.27 7.87 -6.45
C GLY A 109 0.97 6.76 -5.70
N ASP A 110 0.25 6.09 -4.79
CA ASP A 110 0.80 5.08 -3.90
C ASP A 110 -0.22 3.98 -3.60
N SER A 111 0.19 2.71 -3.72
CA SER A 111 -0.66 1.58 -3.37
C SER A 111 0.12 0.27 -3.34
N ALA A 112 -0.29 -0.64 -2.45
CA ALA A 112 0.31 -1.96 -2.32
C ALA A 112 -0.72 -3.09 -2.38
N TYR A 113 -0.29 -4.24 -2.90
CA TYR A 113 -1.08 -5.46 -2.95
C TYR A 113 -0.22 -6.68 -2.64
N THR A 114 -0.75 -7.62 -1.84
CA THR A 114 -0.09 -8.90 -1.57
C THR A 114 -0.70 -10.00 -2.45
N PHE A 115 0.16 -10.66 -3.22
CA PHE A 115 -0.18 -11.72 -4.17
C PHE A 115 0.17 -13.09 -3.61
N GLU A 116 -0.61 -14.10 -3.97
CA GLU A 116 -0.26 -15.51 -3.82
C GLU A 116 0.64 -15.94 -4.99
N VAL A 117 1.63 -16.78 -4.74
CA VAL A 117 2.49 -17.38 -5.76
C VAL A 117 2.17 -18.86 -5.86
N GLY A 118 1.35 -19.21 -6.86
CA GLY A 118 0.78 -20.55 -6.96
C GLY A 118 -0.19 -20.87 -5.82
N GLU A 119 -0.14 -22.12 -5.32
CA GLU A 119 -0.99 -22.55 -4.22
C GLU A 119 -0.38 -22.20 -2.87
N VAL A 120 -1.14 -21.50 -2.01
CA VAL A 120 -0.74 -21.15 -0.65
C VAL A 120 -1.61 -21.85 0.39
N ASP A 121 -1.10 -22.01 1.61
CA ASP A 121 -1.86 -22.57 2.72
C ASP A 121 -3.07 -21.70 3.08
N GLU A 122 -4.16 -22.34 3.56
CA GLU A 122 -5.39 -21.63 3.96
C GLU A 122 -5.16 -20.61 5.09
N GLU A 123 -4.21 -20.85 5.98
CA GLU A 123 -3.82 -19.89 7.03
C GLU A 123 -3.26 -18.61 6.41
N ILE A 124 -2.48 -18.72 5.34
CA ILE A 124 -1.91 -17.61 4.58
C ILE A 124 -3.03 -16.88 3.82
N ARG A 125 -3.89 -17.63 3.13
CA ARG A 125 -5.06 -17.06 2.43
C ARG A 125 -5.96 -16.26 3.37
N LYS A 126 -6.16 -16.77 4.58
CA LYS A 126 -6.89 -16.07 5.63
C LYS A 126 -6.18 -14.79 6.06
N LEU A 127 -4.84 -14.79 6.21
CA LEU A 127 -4.06 -13.60 6.52
C LEU A 127 -4.28 -12.50 5.46
N LEU A 128 -4.14 -12.85 4.17
CA LEU A 128 -4.33 -11.90 3.07
C LEU A 128 -5.74 -11.30 3.09
N ARG A 129 -6.75 -12.15 3.22
CA ARG A 129 -8.16 -11.72 3.27
C ARG A 129 -8.41 -10.76 4.43
N VAL A 130 -8.01 -11.13 5.64
CA VAL A 130 -8.22 -10.31 6.84
C VAL A 130 -7.46 -8.97 6.75
N THR A 131 -6.24 -8.98 6.21
CA THR A 131 -5.47 -7.75 5.98
C THR A 131 -6.19 -6.83 4.99
N LYS A 132 -6.64 -7.36 3.85
CA LYS A 132 -7.40 -6.60 2.85
C LYS A 132 -8.72 -6.07 3.43
N GLU A 133 -9.46 -6.88 4.18
CA GLU A 133 -10.69 -6.46 4.87
C GLU A 133 -10.43 -5.32 5.86
N SER A 134 -9.32 -5.39 6.62
CA SER A 134 -8.93 -4.37 7.59
C SER A 134 -8.66 -3.02 6.93
N LEU A 135 -8.06 -3.01 5.73
CA LEU A 135 -7.87 -1.81 4.91
C LEU A 135 -9.22 -1.11 4.66
N TYR A 136 -10.22 -1.83 4.17
CA TYR A 136 -11.54 -1.25 3.89
C TYR A 136 -12.28 -0.82 5.16
N LYS A 137 -12.05 -1.48 6.29
CA LYS A 137 -12.59 -1.01 7.60
C LYS A 137 -11.93 0.31 8.03
N GLY A 138 -10.62 0.45 7.80
CA GLY A 138 -9.90 1.71 8.00
C GLY A 138 -10.42 2.82 7.10
N ILE A 139 -10.56 2.54 5.79
CA ILE A 139 -11.10 3.48 4.79
C ILE A 139 -12.50 3.96 5.18
N GLY A 140 -13.36 3.08 5.73
CA GLY A 140 -14.67 3.46 6.21
C GLY A 140 -14.67 4.48 7.37
N LYS A 141 -13.50 4.74 7.98
CA LYS A 141 -13.28 5.78 9.00
C LYS A 141 -12.61 7.05 8.48
N ALA A 142 -12.18 7.06 7.22
CA ALA A 142 -11.57 8.23 6.59
C ALA A 142 -12.62 9.26 6.17
N VAL A 143 -13.36 9.78 7.15
CA VAL A 143 -14.48 10.72 6.97
C VAL A 143 -14.16 12.03 7.71
N ALA A 144 -14.50 13.16 7.09
CA ALA A 144 -14.28 14.47 7.68
C ALA A 144 -14.96 14.59 9.08
N GLY A 145 -14.19 15.03 10.06
CA GLY A 145 -14.63 15.11 11.45
C GLY A 145 -14.20 13.93 12.32
N MET A 146 -13.97 12.75 11.75
CA MET A 146 -13.31 11.63 12.42
C MET A 146 -11.83 11.95 12.71
N ARG A 147 -11.11 11.03 13.31
CA ARG A 147 -9.69 11.19 13.65
C ARG A 147 -8.85 10.02 13.16
N ILE A 148 -7.56 10.24 13.00
CA ILE A 148 -6.60 9.19 12.58
C ILE A 148 -6.69 7.94 13.47
N GLY A 149 -6.86 8.11 14.79
CA GLY A 149 -7.04 6.98 15.71
C GLY A 149 -8.29 6.15 15.47
N ASP A 150 -9.31 6.68 14.79
CA ASP A 150 -10.50 5.91 14.41
C ASP A 150 -10.17 4.93 13.28
N ILE A 151 -9.30 5.35 12.33
CA ILE A 151 -8.78 4.50 11.25
C ILE A 151 -7.96 3.36 11.85
N GLY A 152 -6.92 3.71 12.64
CA GLY A 152 -6.03 2.71 13.23
C GLY A 152 -6.77 1.74 14.16
N HIS A 153 -7.74 2.23 14.94
CA HIS A 153 -8.57 1.36 15.79
C HIS A 153 -9.40 0.36 14.96
N ALA A 154 -9.97 0.80 13.84
CA ALA A 154 -10.77 -0.08 12.99
C ALA A 154 -9.91 -1.20 12.36
N VAL A 155 -8.70 -0.86 11.88
CA VAL A 155 -7.71 -1.84 11.37
C VAL A 155 -7.31 -2.81 12.48
N GLN A 156 -6.80 -2.29 13.60
CA GLN A 156 -6.28 -3.08 14.72
C GLN A 156 -7.33 -4.03 15.28
N SER A 157 -8.54 -3.54 15.58
CA SER A 157 -9.58 -4.35 16.19
C SER A 157 -10.00 -5.52 15.31
N HIS A 158 -10.03 -5.32 13.99
CA HIS A 158 -10.37 -6.39 13.05
C HIS A 158 -9.29 -7.47 13.00
N CYS A 159 -8.03 -7.07 12.85
CA CYS A 159 -6.91 -8.02 12.73
C CYS A 159 -6.65 -8.78 14.04
N GLU A 160 -6.67 -8.08 15.19
CA GLU A 160 -6.42 -8.70 16.49
C GLU A 160 -7.56 -9.66 16.90
N ALA A 161 -8.81 -9.41 16.49
CA ALA A 161 -9.93 -10.33 16.71
C ALA A 161 -9.76 -11.67 15.95
N GLU A 162 -9.03 -11.65 14.83
CA GLU A 162 -8.69 -12.86 14.04
C GLU A 162 -7.37 -13.50 14.47
N GLY A 163 -6.71 -12.96 15.53
CA GLY A 163 -5.49 -13.51 16.12
C GLY A 163 -4.19 -13.01 15.48
N TYR A 164 -4.26 -12.01 14.59
CA TYR A 164 -3.10 -11.42 13.92
C TYR A 164 -2.53 -10.22 14.68
N SER A 165 -1.31 -9.83 14.35
CA SER A 165 -0.62 -8.71 14.98
C SER A 165 -0.41 -7.55 14.02
N VAL A 166 -0.69 -6.33 14.49
CA VAL A 166 -0.48 -5.09 13.71
C VAL A 166 0.93 -4.56 13.94
N VAL A 167 1.65 -4.26 12.87
CA VAL A 167 2.94 -3.55 12.92
C VAL A 167 2.71 -2.12 13.37
N ARG A 168 3.61 -1.62 14.25
CA ARG A 168 3.44 -0.29 14.88
C ARG A 168 4.50 0.72 14.49
N GLU A 169 5.65 0.24 14.07
CA GLU A 169 6.81 1.06 13.74
C GLU A 169 6.74 1.66 12.33
N MET A 170 5.92 1.03 11.46
CA MET A 170 5.63 1.48 10.11
C MET A 170 4.16 1.91 10.05
N VAL A 171 3.90 3.04 9.39
CA VAL A 171 2.59 3.70 9.41
C VAL A 171 2.29 4.33 8.05
N GLY A 172 1.03 4.48 7.72
CA GLY A 172 0.59 5.26 6.58
C GLY A 172 0.86 6.76 6.73
N HIS A 173 0.60 7.52 5.71
CA HIS A 173 1.01 8.92 5.62
C HIS A 173 0.06 9.75 4.75
N GLY A 174 0.21 11.07 4.79
CA GLY A 174 -0.30 11.94 3.74
C GLY A 174 0.47 11.72 2.44
N VAL A 175 -0.18 11.92 1.31
CA VAL A 175 0.45 11.81 -0.02
C VAL A 175 -0.10 12.92 -0.94
N GLY A 176 0.80 13.50 -1.74
CA GLY A 176 0.41 14.60 -2.62
C GLY A 176 1.50 15.02 -3.58
N HIS A 177 2.06 16.19 -3.36
CA HIS A 177 3.25 16.67 -4.07
C HIS A 177 4.51 15.95 -3.63
N ASP A 178 4.55 15.54 -2.37
CA ASP A 178 5.58 14.66 -1.83
C ASP A 178 5.00 13.27 -1.61
N LEU A 179 5.85 12.23 -1.69
CA LEU A 179 5.45 10.84 -1.45
C LEU A 179 4.96 10.66 -0.01
N HIS A 180 5.70 11.23 0.95
CA HIS A 180 5.33 11.19 2.36
C HIS A 180 5.06 12.61 2.88
N GLU A 181 3.81 12.86 3.23
CA GLU A 181 3.33 14.10 3.85
C GLU A 181 2.69 13.82 5.21
N GLU A 182 2.52 14.85 6.02
CA GLU A 182 1.66 14.76 7.21
C GLU A 182 0.17 14.63 6.82
N PRO A 183 -0.65 13.95 7.60
CA PRO A 183 -0.35 13.31 8.90
C PRO A 183 0.14 11.87 8.76
N GLN A 184 0.83 11.36 9.79
CA GLN A 184 1.01 9.91 9.95
C GLN A 184 -0.33 9.22 10.18
N VAL A 185 -0.49 8.01 9.61
CA VAL A 185 -1.71 7.19 9.67
C VAL A 185 -1.39 5.81 10.24
N PRO A 186 -1.22 5.67 11.57
CA PRO A 186 -0.97 4.38 12.18
C PRO A 186 -2.10 3.37 11.97
N ASN A 187 -1.73 2.11 11.80
CA ASN A 187 -2.66 0.97 11.68
C ASN A 187 -3.19 0.48 13.05
N TYR A 188 -2.95 1.24 14.09
CA TYR A 188 -3.40 1.00 15.47
C TYR A 188 -3.78 2.33 16.11
N GLY A 189 -4.56 2.27 17.18
CA GLY A 189 -4.94 3.49 17.88
C GLY A 189 -6.15 3.37 18.77
N ARG A 190 -6.59 4.51 19.26
CA ARG A 190 -7.80 4.64 20.09
C ARG A 190 -8.80 5.54 19.38
N GLN A 191 -10.05 5.14 19.44
CA GLN A 191 -11.17 5.94 18.91
C GLN A 191 -11.17 7.35 19.46
N GLY A 192 -11.44 8.32 18.61
CA GLY A 192 -11.51 9.73 18.97
C GLY A 192 -10.16 10.40 19.28
N GLN A 193 -9.02 9.74 19.01
CA GLN A 193 -7.69 10.27 19.27
C GLN A 193 -6.93 10.64 17.97
N GLY A 194 -5.90 11.47 18.10
CA GLY A 194 -5.04 11.87 17.00
C GLY A 194 -5.58 13.04 16.18
N VAL A 195 -4.95 13.28 15.04
CA VAL A 195 -5.27 14.39 14.12
C VAL A 195 -6.70 14.26 13.61
N LYS A 196 -7.43 15.37 13.60
CA LYS A 196 -8.80 15.42 13.05
C LYS A 196 -8.74 15.44 11.53
N LEU A 197 -9.46 14.54 10.89
CA LEU A 197 -9.58 14.46 9.46
C LEU A 197 -10.40 15.64 8.92
N LYS A 198 -9.87 16.26 7.88
CA LYS A 198 -10.52 17.34 7.16
C LYS A 198 -10.86 16.89 5.74
N GLU A 199 -11.96 17.39 5.21
CA GLU A 199 -12.31 17.17 3.81
C GLU A 199 -11.17 17.60 2.89
N GLY A 200 -10.87 16.81 1.88
CA GLY A 200 -9.80 17.04 0.92
C GLY A 200 -8.41 16.56 1.34
N MET A 201 -8.21 16.12 2.59
CA MET A 201 -6.97 15.44 2.96
C MET A 201 -6.80 14.17 2.12
N VAL A 202 -5.61 13.95 1.58
CA VAL A 202 -5.26 12.71 0.86
C VAL A 202 -4.26 11.93 1.70
N ILE A 203 -4.57 10.68 1.98
CA ILE A 203 -3.79 9.83 2.88
C ILE A 203 -3.66 8.41 2.32
N ALA A 204 -2.53 7.78 2.56
CA ALA A 204 -2.29 6.36 2.39
C ALA A 204 -2.76 5.63 3.67
N ILE A 205 -3.59 4.62 3.49
CA ILE A 205 -4.00 3.68 4.55
C ILE A 205 -3.45 2.34 4.14
N GLU A 206 -2.51 1.81 4.93
CA GLU A 206 -1.63 0.70 4.54
C GLU A 206 -1.43 -0.33 5.67
N PRO A 207 -2.43 -1.13 6.01
CA PRO A 207 -2.26 -2.18 7.00
C PRO A 207 -1.10 -3.12 6.69
N MET A 208 -0.15 -3.21 7.63
CA MET A 208 0.93 -4.20 7.66
C MET A 208 0.64 -5.16 8.80
N ILE A 209 0.29 -6.41 8.47
CA ILE A 209 -0.25 -7.39 9.39
C ILE A 209 0.61 -8.64 9.39
N ASN A 210 1.09 -9.01 10.59
CA ASN A 210 1.91 -10.19 10.80
C ASN A 210 1.05 -11.40 11.19
N LEU A 211 1.30 -12.55 10.58
CA LEU A 211 0.72 -13.83 11.00
C LEU A 211 1.07 -14.18 12.44
N GLY A 212 2.28 -13.81 12.86
CA GLY A 212 2.78 -14.07 14.20
C GLY A 212 2.75 -12.84 15.10
N LYS A 213 3.90 -12.58 15.76
CA LYS A 213 4.06 -11.46 16.69
C LYS A 213 4.31 -10.15 15.94
N ARG A 214 3.94 -9.02 16.56
CA ARG A 214 4.06 -7.68 15.96
C ARG A 214 5.49 -7.16 15.76
N HIS A 215 6.48 -7.80 16.39
CA HIS A 215 7.84 -7.27 16.42
C HIS A 215 8.56 -7.44 15.08
N ILE A 216 9.19 -6.37 14.65
CA ILE A 216 9.95 -6.29 13.40
C ILE A 216 11.42 -5.91 13.68
N TYR A 217 12.26 -5.99 12.67
CA TYR A 217 13.61 -5.44 12.65
C TYR A 217 13.98 -4.99 11.23
N GLN A 218 14.89 -4.04 11.16
CA GLN A 218 15.46 -3.56 9.90
C GLN A 218 16.74 -4.34 9.60
N GLU A 219 16.91 -4.75 8.34
CA GLU A 219 18.12 -5.40 7.87
C GLU A 219 19.30 -4.41 7.72
N ALA A 220 20.50 -4.96 7.53
CA ALA A 220 21.72 -4.17 7.37
C ALA A 220 21.76 -3.33 6.08
N ASP A 221 20.87 -3.62 5.11
CA ASP A 221 20.72 -2.83 3.89
C ASP A 221 20.08 -1.44 4.13
N GLY A 222 19.59 -1.20 5.34
CA GLY A 222 19.00 0.07 5.76
C GLY A 222 17.56 0.28 5.30
N TRP A 223 16.93 -0.70 4.61
CA TRP A 223 15.57 -0.61 4.08
C TRP A 223 14.68 -1.76 4.48
N THR A 224 15.08 -2.98 4.19
CA THR A 224 14.25 -4.18 4.35
C THR A 224 13.80 -4.37 5.80
N ILE A 225 12.49 -4.40 6.00
CA ILE A 225 11.85 -4.64 7.30
C ILE A 225 11.31 -6.07 7.35
N ARG A 226 11.71 -6.82 8.38
CA ARG A 226 11.27 -8.21 8.57
C ARG A 226 10.59 -8.46 9.89
N THR A 227 9.75 -9.48 9.93
CA THR A 227 9.21 -10.02 11.19
C THR A 227 10.32 -10.71 11.99
N ARG A 228 10.33 -10.50 13.32
CA ARG A 228 11.35 -11.13 14.19
C ARG A 228 11.17 -12.63 14.35
N ASP A 229 9.94 -13.12 14.22
CA ASP A 229 9.61 -14.53 14.35
C ASP A 229 9.63 -15.30 13.02
N LYS A 230 10.00 -14.61 11.93
CA LYS A 230 10.10 -15.13 10.57
C LYS A 230 8.79 -15.72 10.03
N LYS A 231 7.67 -15.31 10.60
CA LYS A 231 6.35 -15.64 10.07
C LYS A 231 5.93 -14.64 9.00
N PRO A 232 5.11 -15.06 8.04
CA PRO A 232 4.64 -14.18 6.96
C PRO A 232 3.94 -12.91 7.45
N ALA A 233 4.05 -11.86 6.65
CA ALA A 233 3.32 -10.61 6.78
C ALA A 233 2.61 -10.28 5.48
N ALA A 234 1.46 -9.61 5.55
CA ALA A 234 0.73 -9.09 4.42
C ALA A 234 0.62 -7.57 4.48
N HIS A 235 0.64 -6.94 3.32
CA HIS A 235 0.52 -5.50 3.14
C HIS A 235 -0.46 -5.19 2.03
N PHE A 236 -1.47 -4.40 2.32
CA PHE A 236 -2.41 -3.84 1.34
C PHE A 236 -2.56 -2.36 1.60
N GLU A 237 -2.68 -1.58 0.54
CA GLU A 237 -2.72 -0.14 0.65
C GLU A 237 -3.65 0.50 -0.38
N HIS A 238 -4.35 1.54 0.06
CA HIS A 238 -5.03 2.48 -0.82
C HIS A 238 -4.72 3.93 -0.45
N THR A 239 -4.47 4.75 -1.46
CA THR A 239 -4.56 6.21 -1.36
C THR A 239 -6.02 6.62 -1.42
N VAL A 240 -6.46 7.41 -0.44
CA VAL A 240 -7.84 7.89 -0.33
C VAL A 240 -7.91 9.39 -0.07
N ALA A 241 -8.91 10.06 -0.64
CA ALA A 241 -9.27 11.43 -0.27
C ALA A 241 -10.40 11.42 0.76
N VAL A 242 -10.19 12.11 1.87
CA VAL A 242 -11.20 12.28 2.94
C VAL A 242 -12.38 13.10 2.42
N GLY A 243 -13.58 12.54 2.47
CA GLY A 243 -14.81 13.21 2.08
C GLY A 243 -15.74 13.49 3.24
N LYS A 244 -16.82 14.26 3.00
CA LYS A 244 -17.83 14.60 4.02
C LYS A 244 -18.59 13.38 4.53
N ASN A 245 -18.98 12.49 3.64
CA ASN A 245 -19.87 11.36 3.93
C ASN A 245 -19.20 9.99 3.73
N GLY A 246 -17.92 9.97 3.35
CA GLY A 246 -17.13 8.78 3.07
C GLY A 246 -15.84 9.16 2.37
N ALA A 247 -14.88 8.24 2.36
CA ALA A 247 -13.65 8.40 1.61
C ALA A 247 -13.87 8.17 0.10
N ASP A 248 -13.14 8.92 -0.70
CA ASP A 248 -13.01 8.69 -2.14
C ASP A 248 -11.70 7.93 -2.38
N ILE A 249 -11.77 6.67 -2.79
CA ILE A 249 -10.60 5.83 -3.06
C ILE A 249 -10.01 6.25 -4.39
N LEU A 250 -8.76 6.75 -4.38
CA LEU A 250 -8.07 7.25 -5.57
C LEU A 250 -7.30 6.15 -6.31
N SER A 251 -6.69 5.20 -5.60
CA SER A 251 -6.06 3.99 -6.15
C SER A 251 -7.10 2.90 -6.43
N THR A 252 -6.71 1.84 -7.12
CA THR A 252 -7.66 0.77 -7.45
C THR A 252 -6.98 -0.59 -7.56
N PHE A 253 -7.65 -1.64 -7.09
CA PHE A 253 -7.26 -3.05 -7.30
C PHE A 253 -7.97 -3.69 -8.51
N GLU A 254 -8.80 -2.94 -9.21
CA GLU A 254 -9.61 -3.47 -10.32
C GLU A 254 -8.74 -4.19 -11.38
N TYR A 255 -7.60 -3.61 -11.76
CA TYR A 255 -6.71 -4.20 -12.75
C TYR A 255 -6.06 -5.51 -12.27
N VAL A 256 -5.76 -5.61 -10.97
CA VAL A 256 -5.27 -6.85 -10.34
C VAL A 256 -6.37 -7.90 -10.35
N GLU A 257 -7.56 -7.55 -9.87
CA GLU A 257 -8.70 -8.47 -9.77
C GLU A 257 -9.14 -9.00 -11.13
N GLN A 258 -9.09 -8.17 -12.18
CA GLN A 258 -9.35 -8.60 -13.56
C GLN A 258 -8.38 -9.68 -14.06
N VAL A 259 -7.14 -9.70 -13.60
CA VAL A 259 -6.15 -10.73 -13.96
C VAL A 259 -6.40 -11.99 -13.13
N LEU A 260 -6.54 -11.85 -11.80
CA LEU A 260 -6.70 -12.99 -10.89
C LEU A 260 -8.03 -13.77 -11.10
N HIS A 261 -9.09 -13.10 -11.58
CA HIS A 261 -10.37 -13.78 -11.86
C HIS A 261 -10.44 -14.43 -13.27
N LYS A 262 -9.43 -14.25 -14.11
CA LYS A 262 -9.33 -14.87 -15.43
C LYS A 262 -8.44 -16.11 -15.45
N SER A 263 -7.66 -16.30 -14.43
CA SER A 263 -6.79 -17.47 -14.19
C SER A 263 -7.49 -18.49 -13.30
#